data_4e27e7434e17a48db4f0b6a684f206b4
#
_entry.id   4e27e7434e17a48db4f0b6a684f206b4
#
_cell.length_a   1.000
_cell.length_b   1.000
_cell.length_c   1.000
_cell.angle_alpha   90.00
_cell.angle_beta   90.00
_cell.angle_gamma   90.00
#
_symmetry.space_group_name_H-M   'P 1'
#
loop_
_entity.id
_entity.type
_entity.pdbx_description
1 polymer ?
#
loop_
_entity_poly.entity_id
_entity_poly.type
_entity_poly.pdbx_seq_one_letter_code
_entity_poly.pdbx_strand_id
1 'polypeptide(L)'
;DGGADAQGGANGSISNNGITVEWSCNGTWNTNNGVSNGDNQVMNGYIDAVGAGGYADVNISGIDTFTFGENYDIYVYFGSDGNGRTGKVSLQDGEIYSYSTFSQQGGGFPTNYIRTEDTGDGNPEANYAVFEGLSGDTQSIQIIRGSSNSGIHGIQIVSSQVFDEDEDGLPDSWEINNDLDPEDNGEGDSNNGAEGDPDQDGVTNIDEFENGTDPQDVDTDNDDLNDNVETNTGVFVSAT
;
A
#
# COMPACT_ATOMS: atom_id res chain seq x y z
N ASP A 1 -3.99 9.67 -14.12
CA ASP A 1 -4.50 9.28 -15.45
C ASP A 1 -3.54 9.64 -16.56
N GLY A 2 -2.41 8.97 -16.62
CA GLY A 2 -1.46 9.09 -17.72
C GLY A 2 -1.74 8.09 -18.85
N GLY A 3 -2.99 7.72 -19.07
CA GLY A 3 -3.38 6.78 -20.10
C GLY A 3 -3.34 7.37 -21.52
N ALA A 4 -2.17 7.75 -21.97
CA ALA A 4 -1.96 7.97 -23.40
C ALA A 4 -1.25 6.73 -23.96
N ASP A 5 -1.87 6.08 -24.94
CA ASP A 5 -1.27 5.07 -25.81
C ASP A 5 -0.12 5.68 -26.65
N ALA A 6 0.80 6.37 -26.01
CA ALA A 6 1.92 6.99 -26.68
C ALA A 6 3.09 5.99 -26.66
N GLN A 7 3.30 5.32 -27.77
CA GLN A 7 4.59 4.71 -28.07
C GLN A 7 5.62 5.84 -28.26
N GLY A 8 6.29 6.17 -27.18
CA GLY A 8 7.33 7.20 -27.15
C GLY A 8 7.69 7.53 -25.71
N GLY A 9 8.91 7.98 -25.48
CA GLY A 9 9.33 8.42 -24.16
C GLY A 9 8.38 9.49 -23.64
N ALA A 10 7.95 9.37 -22.40
CA ALA A 10 7.09 10.34 -21.73
C ALA A 10 7.74 10.82 -20.45
N ASN A 11 7.79 12.14 -20.30
CA ASN A 11 8.12 12.78 -19.04
C ASN A 11 6.87 13.49 -18.56
N GLY A 12 6.60 13.45 -17.28
CA GLY A 12 5.46 14.13 -16.71
C GLY A 12 5.65 14.41 -15.23
N SER A 13 4.71 15.17 -14.70
CA SER A 13 4.66 15.50 -13.29
C SER A 13 3.23 15.69 -12.85
N ILE A 14 2.93 15.30 -11.64
CA ILE A 14 1.67 15.56 -10.96
C ILE A 14 1.97 15.99 -9.53
N SER A 15 1.20 16.96 -9.04
CA SER A 15 1.30 17.40 -7.64
C SER A 15 -0.09 17.38 -7.00
N ASN A 16 -0.17 16.83 -5.80
CA ASN A 16 -1.39 16.80 -5.00
C ASN A 16 -1.00 16.82 -3.51
N ASN A 17 -1.69 17.63 -2.72
CA ASN A 17 -1.48 17.76 -1.27
C ASN A 17 -0.01 17.89 -0.86
N GLY A 18 0.78 18.73 -1.57
CA GLY A 18 2.20 18.95 -1.28
C GLY A 18 3.14 17.90 -1.88
N ILE A 19 2.68 16.70 -2.20
CA ILE A 19 3.49 15.67 -2.82
C ILE A 19 3.56 15.91 -4.32
N THR A 20 4.77 15.87 -4.87
CA THR A 20 5.03 15.93 -6.30
C THR A 20 5.67 14.62 -6.77
N VAL A 21 5.10 14.04 -7.80
CA VAL A 21 5.61 12.84 -8.48
C VAL A 21 6.00 13.23 -9.90
N GLU A 22 7.27 13.08 -10.21
CA GLU A 22 7.82 13.32 -11.55
C GLU A 22 8.28 11.98 -12.13
N TRP A 23 8.01 11.75 -13.41
CA TRP A 23 8.48 10.54 -14.08
C TRP A 23 9.17 10.84 -15.39
N SER A 24 10.09 9.96 -15.73
CA SER A 24 10.72 9.89 -17.05
C SER A 24 10.85 8.44 -17.50
N CYS A 25 10.49 8.14 -18.72
CA CYS A 25 10.53 6.80 -19.25
C CYS A 25 10.75 6.76 -20.76
N ASN A 26 11.17 5.60 -21.26
CA ASN A 26 11.36 5.39 -22.70
C ASN A 26 10.04 5.13 -23.45
N GLY A 27 8.98 4.79 -22.74
CA GLY A 27 7.66 4.55 -23.31
C GLY A 27 6.57 4.52 -22.26
N THR A 28 5.33 4.50 -22.75
CA THR A 28 4.14 4.25 -21.94
C THR A 28 3.30 3.19 -22.62
N TRP A 29 2.61 2.38 -21.86
CA TRP A 29 1.78 1.30 -22.39
C TRP A 29 0.49 1.12 -21.60
N ASN A 30 -0.54 0.59 -22.26
CA ASN A 30 -1.79 0.20 -21.66
C ASN A 30 -2.00 -1.31 -21.86
N THR A 31 -2.28 -2.02 -20.78
CA THR A 31 -2.44 -3.48 -20.80
C THR A 31 -3.80 -3.93 -21.32
N ASN A 32 -4.78 -3.02 -21.42
CA ASN A 32 -6.18 -3.32 -21.78
C ASN A 32 -6.78 -4.47 -20.94
N ASN A 33 -6.50 -4.49 -19.65
CA ASN A 33 -6.93 -5.55 -18.75
C ASN A 33 -8.42 -5.49 -18.34
N GLY A 34 -9.20 -4.62 -18.96
CA GLY A 34 -10.63 -4.48 -18.66
C GLY A 34 -10.88 -3.77 -17.33
N VAL A 35 -10.88 -2.47 -17.35
CA VAL A 35 -11.00 -1.58 -16.18
C VAL A 35 -12.37 -1.71 -15.52
N SER A 36 -12.51 -2.60 -14.54
CA SER A 36 -13.78 -2.83 -13.84
C SER A 36 -13.72 -2.67 -12.32
N ASN A 37 -12.52 -2.68 -11.75
CA ASN A 37 -12.31 -2.50 -10.31
C ASN A 37 -11.01 -1.72 -10.05
N GLY A 38 -10.75 -1.33 -8.80
CA GLY A 38 -9.59 -0.52 -8.42
C GLY A 38 -8.25 -1.16 -8.80
N ASP A 39 -8.09 -2.46 -8.61
CA ASP A 39 -6.86 -3.19 -8.91
C ASP A 39 -6.56 -3.19 -10.41
N ASN A 40 -7.58 -3.45 -11.23
CA ASN A 40 -7.46 -3.39 -12.68
C ASN A 40 -7.14 -1.98 -13.18
N GLN A 41 -7.65 -0.94 -12.50
CA GLN A 41 -7.33 0.44 -12.83
C GLN A 41 -5.85 0.76 -12.59
N VAL A 42 -5.31 0.38 -11.43
CA VAL A 42 -3.90 0.59 -11.10
C VAL A 42 -3.01 -0.11 -12.11
N MET A 43 -3.32 -1.36 -12.46
CA MET A 43 -2.48 -2.19 -13.32
C MET A 43 -2.77 -2.06 -14.83
N ASN A 44 -3.65 -1.14 -15.24
CA ASN A 44 -4.04 -0.99 -16.64
C ASN A 44 -3.01 -0.25 -17.50
N GLY A 45 -2.37 0.78 -16.95
CA GLY A 45 -1.33 1.55 -17.64
C GLY A 45 -0.01 1.51 -16.89
N TYR A 46 1.11 1.67 -17.59
CA TYR A 46 2.42 1.76 -16.96
C TYR A 46 3.38 2.65 -17.72
N ILE A 47 4.33 3.24 -16.99
CA ILE A 47 5.52 3.86 -17.56
C ILE A 47 6.54 2.77 -17.84
N ASP A 48 7.04 2.70 -19.06
CA ASP A 48 7.70 1.50 -19.61
C ASP A 48 9.20 1.73 -19.85
N ALA A 49 10.00 0.77 -19.40
CA ALA A 49 11.42 0.66 -19.70
C ALA A 49 11.64 -0.05 -21.04
N VAL A 50 11.62 0.69 -22.15
CA VAL A 50 11.63 0.18 -23.53
C VAL A 50 13.03 0.15 -24.11
N GLY A 51 13.35 -0.90 -24.87
CA GLY A 51 14.60 -1.01 -25.61
C GLY A 51 15.80 -1.45 -24.79
N ALA A 52 16.94 -1.68 -25.43
CA ALA A 52 18.17 -2.06 -24.75
C ALA A 52 18.68 -0.89 -23.89
N GLY A 53 18.88 -1.13 -22.59
CA GLY A 53 19.20 -0.08 -21.61
C GLY A 53 18.02 0.84 -21.27
N GLY A 54 16.78 0.37 -21.54
CA GLY A 54 15.57 1.08 -21.19
C GLY A 54 15.37 1.21 -19.68
N TYR A 55 14.76 2.32 -19.27
CA TYR A 55 14.48 2.65 -17.88
C TYR A 55 13.11 3.31 -17.77
N ALA A 56 12.57 3.26 -16.57
CA ALA A 56 11.46 4.09 -16.13
C ALA A 56 11.79 4.58 -14.71
N ASP A 57 11.89 5.89 -14.57
CA ASP A 57 12.26 6.54 -13.31
C ASP A 57 11.07 7.31 -12.76
N VAL A 58 10.89 7.28 -11.45
CA VAL A 58 9.93 8.09 -10.70
C VAL A 58 10.65 8.77 -9.56
N ASN A 59 10.55 10.10 -9.51
CA ASN A 59 11.03 10.90 -8.40
C ASN A 59 9.83 11.43 -7.63
N ILE A 60 9.84 11.24 -6.34
CA ILE A 60 8.80 11.70 -5.41
C ILE A 60 9.45 12.74 -4.51
N SER A 61 8.77 13.87 -4.29
CA SER A 61 9.21 14.92 -3.37
C SER A 61 8.02 15.49 -2.59
N GLY A 62 8.32 16.10 -1.45
CA GLY A 62 7.30 16.63 -0.55
C GLY A 62 6.65 15.56 0.32
N ILE A 63 7.35 14.44 0.58
CA ILE A 63 6.91 13.45 1.56
C ILE A 63 7.15 14.07 2.94
N ASP A 64 6.10 14.59 3.53
CA ASP A 64 6.23 15.33 4.79
C ASP A 64 6.07 14.40 6.01
N THR A 65 6.78 14.78 7.08
CA THR A 65 6.77 14.01 8.34
C THR A 65 5.46 14.16 9.12
N PHE A 66 4.66 15.17 8.83
CA PHE A 66 3.35 15.35 9.47
C PHE A 66 2.35 14.31 8.96
N THR A 67 2.36 14.04 7.65
CA THR A 67 1.44 13.07 7.03
C THR A 67 1.92 11.62 7.17
N PHE A 68 3.24 11.37 7.06
CA PHE A 68 3.78 10.00 6.96
C PHE A 68 4.66 9.60 8.15
N GLY A 69 4.89 10.50 9.11
CA GLY A 69 5.81 10.27 10.19
C GLY A 69 7.28 10.35 9.77
N GLU A 70 8.18 9.99 10.68
CA GLU A 70 9.63 9.99 10.43
C GLU A 70 10.05 8.88 9.47
N ASN A 71 9.29 7.78 9.44
CA ASN A 71 9.52 6.63 8.57
C ASN A 71 8.25 6.24 7.83
N TYR A 72 8.44 5.74 6.62
CA TYR A 72 7.37 5.28 5.75
C TYR A 72 7.84 4.15 4.84
N ASP A 73 6.90 3.40 4.29
CA ASP A 73 7.15 2.35 3.32
C ASP A 73 6.65 2.77 1.93
N ILE A 74 7.37 2.35 0.90
CA ILE A 74 6.94 2.54 -0.48
C ILE A 74 6.66 1.20 -1.14
N TYR A 75 5.42 1.01 -1.56
CA TYR A 75 4.97 -0.08 -2.39
C TYR A 75 5.08 0.32 -3.85
N VAL A 76 5.80 -0.44 -4.64
CA VAL A 76 5.93 -0.22 -6.08
C VAL A 76 5.30 -1.38 -6.82
N TYR A 77 4.23 -1.08 -7.55
CA TYR A 77 3.51 -2.04 -8.39
C TYR A 77 4.10 -2.01 -9.79
N PHE A 78 4.45 -3.17 -10.31
CA PHE A 78 5.08 -3.30 -11.62
C PHE A 78 4.51 -4.47 -12.41
N GLY A 79 4.75 -4.46 -13.72
CA GLY A 79 4.28 -5.52 -14.60
C GLY A 79 4.56 -5.25 -16.06
N SER A 80 3.83 -5.95 -16.92
CA SER A 80 3.90 -5.80 -18.35
C SER A 80 2.66 -6.41 -19.04
N ASP A 81 2.56 -6.25 -20.35
CA ASP A 81 1.56 -6.90 -21.19
C ASP A 81 1.89 -8.35 -21.57
N GLY A 82 2.98 -8.91 -21.01
CA GLY A 82 3.44 -10.29 -21.29
C GLY A 82 3.96 -10.99 -20.07
N ASN A 83 3.88 -12.33 -20.08
CA ASN A 83 4.39 -13.18 -19.02
C ASN A 83 5.92 -13.34 -19.08
N GLY A 84 6.53 -13.55 -17.91
CA GLY A 84 7.93 -13.96 -17.78
C GLY A 84 8.94 -12.92 -18.26
N ARG A 85 8.55 -11.67 -18.38
CA ARG A 85 9.47 -10.57 -18.67
C ARG A 85 10.19 -10.20 -17.39
N THR A 86 11.51 -10.27 -17.40
CA THR A 86 12.32 -9.98 -16.23
C THR A 86 12.70 -8.51 -16.16
N GLY A 87 12.84 -8.01 -14.94
CA GLY A 87 13.28 -6.66 -14.61
C GLY A 87 13.77 -6.56 -13.18
N LYS A 88 14.22 -5.38 -12.83
CA LYS A 88 14.55 -5.03 -11.45
C LYS A 88 13.87 -3.71 -11.10
N VAL A 89 13.39 -3.62 -9.88
CA VAL A 89 12.95 -2.37 -9.26
C VAL A 89 13.96 -1.97 -8.18
N SER A 90 14.36 -0.71 -8.16
CA SER A 90 15.33 -0.21 -7.19
C SER A 90 14.96 1.16 -6.67
N LEU A 91 15.39 1.47 -5.46
CA LEU A 91 15.65 2.84 -5.05
C LEU A 91 16.99 3.30 -5.62
N GLN A 92 17.12 4.60 -5.90
CA GLN A 92 18.40 5.17 -6.25
C GLN A 92 19.35 5.04 -5.06
N ASP A 93 20.52 4.38 -5.28
CA ASP A 93 21.52 4.08 -4.26
C ASP A 93 21.06 3.17 -3.09
N GLY A 94 19.97 2.42 -3.29
CA GLY A 94 19.35 1.57 -2.29
C GLY A 94 19.14 0.11 -2.71
N GLU A 95 18.12 -0.48 -2.12
CA GLU A 95 17.76 -1.86 -2.38
C GLU A 95 17.30 -2.09 -3.83
N ILE A 96 17.60 -3.27 -4.36
CA ILE A 96 17.21 -3.71 -5.69
C ILE A 96 16.54 -5.06 -5.57
N TYR A 97 15.34 -5.18 -6.14
CA TYR A 97 14.61 -6.45 -6.22
C TYR A 97 14.44 -6.91 -7.64
N SER A 98 14.74 -8.19 -7.92
CA SER A 98 14.49 -8.80 -9.22
C SER A 98 13.09 -9.43 -9.29
N TYR A 99 12.52 -9.48 -10.50
CA TYR A 99 11.20 -10.05 -10.74
C TYR A 99 11.04 -10.60 -12.16
N SER A 100 10.04 -11.47 -12.32
CA SER A 100 9.43 -11.77 -13.62
C SER A 100 7.94 -11.44 -13.58
N THR A 101 7.40 -10.95 -14.70
CA THR A 101 6.04 -10.42 -14.76
C THR A 101 4.99 -11.48 -15.09
N PHE A 102 3.76 -11.26 -14.62
CA PHE A 102 2.55 -11.90 -15.13
C PHE A 102 2.01 -11.13 -16.34
N SER A 103 1.23 -11.80 -17.21
CA SER A 103 0.47 -11.10 -18.25
C SER A 103 -0.70 -10.36 -17.65
N GLN A 104 -0.81 -9.09 -18.01
CA GLN A 104 -1.87 -8.19 -17.57
C GLN A 104 -2.89 -7.89 -18.66
N GLN A 105 -2.67 -8.43 -19.86
CA GLN A 105 -3.51 -8.19 -21.03
C GLN A 105 -4.77 -9.06 -21.01
N GLY A 106 -5.91 -8.50 -21.37
CA GLY A 106 -7.14 -9.25 -21.58
C GLY A 106 -7.84 -9.74 -20.30
N GLY A 107 -7.74 -9.02 -19.20
CA GLY A 107 -8.42 -9.37 -17.92
C GLY A 107 -7.66 -10.38 -17.08
N GLY A 108 -6.41 -10.63 -17.44
CA GLY A 108 -5.56 -11.60 -16.76
C GLY A 108 -4.72 -11.02 -15.62
N PHE A 109 -5.20 -9.98 -14.93
CA PHE A 109 -4.52 -9.60 -13.69
C PHE A 109 -4.61 -10.76 -12.70
N PRO A 110 -3.50 -11.21 -12.12
CA PRO A 110 -3.56 -12.23 -11.08
C PRO A 110 -4.44 -11.71 -9.94
N THR A 111 -5.32 -12.55 -9.43
CA THR A 111 -6.21 -12.22 -8.32
C THR A 111 -5.45 -11.95 -7.02
N ASN A 112 -4.13 -12.16 -7.02
CA ASN A 112 -3.28 -11.99 -5.86
C ASN A 112 -2.12 -11.05 -6.18
N TYR A 113 -1.80 -10.18 -5.24
CA TYR A 113 -0.56 -9.44 -5.20
C TYR A 113 0.55 -10.36 -4.68
N ILE A 114 1.66 -10.46 -5.43
CA ILE A 114 2.81 -11.30 -5.09
C ILE A 114 4.03 -10.39 -4.95
N ARG A 115 4.56 -10.32 -3.73
CA ARG A 115 5.76 -9.55 -3.39
C ARG A 115 7.01 -10.28 -3.90
N THR A 116 7.98 -9.53 -4.42
CA THR A 116 9.36 -10.00 -4.55
C THR A 116 10.20 -9.54 -3.37
N GLU A 117 11.08 -10.42 -2.92
CA GLU A 117 12.12 -10.15 -1.92
C GLU A 117 13.50 -10.58 -2.46
N ASP A 118 13.57 -10.88 -3.77
CA ASP A 118 14.80 -11.37 -4.40
C ASP A 118 15.75 -10.23 -4.75
N THR A 119 16.78 -10.04 -3.97
CA THR A 119 17.85 -9.05 -4.20
C THR A 119 18.93 -9.55 -5.18
N GLY A 120 18.81 -10.78 -5.69
CA GLY A 120 19.71 -11.39 -6.67
C GLY A 120 19.18 -11.30 -8.11
N ASP A 121 19.34 -12.39 -8.83
CA ASP A 121 18.91 -12.55 -10.22
C ASP A 121 17.96 -13.76 -10.40
N GLY A 122 17.26 -14.18 -9.35
CA GLY A 122 16.32 -15.30 -9.36
C GLY A 122 15.08 -15.03 -10.18
N ASN A 123 14.70 -13.76 -10.30
CA ASN A 123 13.54 -13.29 -11.06
C ASN A 123 12.25 -14.08 -10.74
N PRO A 124 11.83 -14.12 -9.45
CA PRO A 124 10.58 -14.77 -9.08
C PRO A 124 9.40 -14.07 -9.76
N GLU A 125 8.33 -14.81 -9.97
CA GLU A 125 7.07 -14.25 -10.45
C GLU A 125 6.49 -13.31 -9.38
N ALA A 126 6.36 -12.01 -9.71
CA ALA A 126 5.91 -10.98 -8.77
C ALA A 126 5.28 -9.79 -9.51
N ASN A 127 4.51 -8.97 -8.77
CA ASN A 127 3.89 -7.76 -9.29
C ASN A 127 4.02 -6.55 -8.35
N TYR A 128 4.68 -6.70 -7.20
CA TYR A 128 5.07 -5.57 -6.37
C TYR A 128 6.33 -5.86 -5.54
N ALA A 129 6.95 -4.79 -5.10
CA ALA A 129 8.01 -4.77 -4.10
C ALA A 129 7.70 -3.72 -3.03
N VAL A 130 8.28 -3.88 -1.85
CA VAL A 130 8.16 -2.91 -0.75
C VAL A 130 9.55 -2.48 -0.33
N PHE A 131 9.74 -1.20 -0.21
CA PHE A 131 10.92 -0.57 0.37
C PHE A 131 10.50 -0.02 1.74
N GLU A 132 11.01 -0.63 2.79
CA GLU A 132 10.53 -0.44 4.16
C GLU A 132 11.41 0.53 4.96
N GLY A 133 10.81 1.26 5.90
CA GLY A 133 11.52 2.11 6.87
C GLY A 133 12.28 3.28 6.25
N LEU A 134 11.79 3.80 5.13
CA LEU A 134 12.39 4.94 4.44
C LEU A 134 12.16 6.23 5.22
N SER A 135 13.02 7.21 5.01
CA SER A 135 12.91 8.54 5.62
C SER A 135 13.29 9.63 4.62
N GLY A 136 13.03 10.88 5.01
CA GLY A 136 13.32 12.05 4.18
C GLY A 136 12.18 12.43 3.25
N ASP A 137 12.27 13.62 2.66
CA ASP A 137 11.22 14.26 1.87
C ASP A 137 11.24 13.89 0.37
N THR A 138 12.23 13.09 -0.05
CA THR A 138 12.42 12.71 -1.46
C THR A 138 12.80 11.25 -1.61
N GLN A 139 12.28 10.60 -2.66
CA GLN A 139 12.66 9.25 -3.06
C GLN A 139 12.75 9.15 -4.59
N SER A 140 13.67 8.32 -5.07
CA SER A 140 13.81 8.00 -6.49
C SER A 140 13.70 6.50 -6.69
N ILE A 141 12.77 6.10 -7.58
CA ILE A 141 12.49 4.70 -7.89
C ILE A 141 12.80 4.48 -9.37
N GLN A 142 13.44 3.37 -9.68
CA GLN A 142 13.77 3.00 -11.05
C GLN A 142 13.34 1.58 -11.36
N ILE A 143 12.74 1.37 -12.54
CA ILE A 143 12.68 0.06 -13.19
C ILE A 143 13.83 -0.07 -14.17
N ILE A 144 14.61 -1.12 -14.00
CA ILE A 144 15.68 -1.51 -14.89
C ILE A 144 15.20 -2.71 -15.73
N ARG A 145 15.15 -2.52 -17.04
CA ARG A 145 14.73 -3.55 -17.98
C ARG A 145 15.65 -4.76 -17.97
N GLY A 146 15.06 -5.95 -17.87
CA GLY A 146 15.75 -7.22 -18.06
C GLY A 146 15.55 -7.79 -19.47
N SER A 147 14.85 -8.91 -19.58
CA SER A 147 14.68 -9.63 -20.86
C SER A 147 13.78 -8.92 -21.87
N SER A 148 12.80 -8.14 -21.41
CA SER A 148 11.86 -7.41 -22.26
C SER A 148 11.28 -6.19 -21.52
N ASN A 149 10.31 -5.51 -22.14
CA ASN A 149 9.68 -4.33 -21.57
C ASN A 149 8.86 -4.68 -20.34
N SER A 150 9.02 -3.89 -19.31
CA SER A 150 8.22 -3.89 -18.08
C SER A 150 8.33 -2.52 -17.44
N GLY A 151 7.40 -2.17 -16.59
CA GLY A 151 7.37 -0.83 -16.04
C GLY A 151 6.58 -0.69 -14.74
N ILE A 152 6.50 0.54 -14.25
CA ILE A 152 5.78 0.91 -13.02
C ILE A 152 4.33 1.18 -13.38
N HIS A 153 3.42 0.49 -12.69
CA HIS A 153 1.98 0.69 -12.78
C HIS A 153 1.47 1.69 -11.74
N GLY A 154 2.02 1.64 -10.54
CA GLY A 154 1.60 2.49 -9.44
C GLY A 154 2.59 2.49 -8.29
N ILE A 155 2.44 3.48 -7.43
CA ILE A 155 3.23 3.64 -6.21
C ILE A 155 2.26 4.00 -5.10
N GLN A 156 2.45 3.42 -3.92
CA GLN A 156 1.75 3.77 -2.70
C GLN A 156 2.78 4.09 -1.62
N ILE A 157 2.58 5.16 -0.89
CA ILE A 157 3.38 5.53 0.27
C ILE A 157 2.50 5.28 1.50
N VAL A 158 3.04 4.56 2.45
CA VAL A 158 2.34 4.18 3.69
C VAL A 158 3.21 4.61 4.86
N SER A 159 2.64 5.32 5.82
CA SER A 159 3.33 5.58 7.08
C SER A 159 3.73 4.25 7.72
N SER A 160 4.98 4.14 8.15
CA SER A 160 5.43 3.02 8.98
C SER A 160 5.33 3.34 10.48
N GLN A 161 4.90 4.55 10.80
CA GLN A 161 4.60 4.94 12.17
C GLN A 161 3.10 4.84 12.42
N VAL A 162 2.79 4.29 13.55
CA VAL A 162 1.48 4.42 14.17
C VAL A 162 1.50 5.76 14.88
N PHE A 163 0.72 6.73 14.41
CA PHE A 163 0.48 7.97 15.15
C PHE A 163 -0.43 7.67 16.32
N ASP A 164 -0.12 8.22 17.46
CA ASP A 164 -0.82 8.14 18.73
C ASP A 164 -0.54 9.49 19.41
N GLU A 165 -1.42 10.51 19.15
CA GLU A 165 -1.15 11.91 19.46
C GLU A 165 -1.24 12.17 20.97
N ASP A 166 -2.10 11.44 21.68
CA ASP A 166 -2.31 11.57 23.13
C ASP A 166 -1.56 10.53 23.98
N GLU A 167 -0.79 9.63 23.28
CA GLU A 167 0.09 8.62 23.88
C GLU A 167 -0.63 7.62 24.81
N ASP A 168 -1.88 7.27 24.49
CA ASP A 168 -2.67 6.31 25.29
C ASP A 168 -2.52 4.84 24.84
N GLY A 169 -1.90 4.61 23.69
CA GLY A 169 -1.63 3.31 23.10
C GLY A 169 -2.58 2.92 21.97
N LEU A 170 -3.59 3.73 21.66
CA LEU A 170 -4.45 3.58 20.51
C LEU A 170 -3.90 4.40 19.33
N PRO A 171 -3.90 3.86 18.12
CA PRO A 171 -3.52 4.64 16.95
C PRO A 171 -4.59 5.69 16.59
N ASP A 172 -4.19 6.95 16.28
CA ASP A 172 -5.11 8.00 15.80
C ASP A 172 -6.02 7.49 14.68
N SER A 173 -5.46 6.71 13.74
CA SER A 173 -6.22 6.18 12.61
C SER A 173 -7.28 5.17 13.01
N TRP A 174 -7.05 4.40 14.08
CA TRP A 174 -8.04 3.48 14.61
C TRP A 174 -9.13 4.25 15.36
N GLU A 175 -8.76 5.22 16.17
CA GLU A 175 -9.69 6.06 16.93
C GLU A 175 -10.63 6.82 15.99
N ILE A 176 -10.10 7.52 14.98
CA ILE A 176 -10.91 8.21 13.96
C ILE A 176 -11.88 7.26 13.24
N ASN A 177 -11.44 6.03 12.93
CA ASN A 177 -12.29 5.06 12.25
C ASN A 177 -13.40 4.51 13.14
N ASN A 178 -13.24 4.62 14.46
CA ASN A 178 -14.18 4.14 15.47
C ASN A 178 -14.92 5.29 16.20
N ASP A 179 -14.95 6.49 15.58
CA ASP A 179 -15.63 7.66 16.13
C ASP A 179 -15.13 8.09 17.53
N LEU A 180 -13.83 7.84 17.83
CA LEU A 180 -13.13 8.32 19.02
C LEU A 180 -12.29 9.57 18.68
N ASP A 181 -11.91 10.33 19.70
CA ASP A 181 -11.09 11.54 19.55
C ASP A 181 -9.61 11.22 19.81
N PRO A 182 -8.72 11.25 18.79
CA PRO A 182 -7.31 10.87 18.90
C PRO A 182 -6.45 11.87 19.71
N GLU A 183 -7.03 12.96 20.18
CA GLU A 183 -6.36 13.93 21.07
C GLU A 183 -6.80 13.77 22.54
N ASP A 184 -7.67 12.80 22.87
CA ASP A 184 -8.28 12.65 24.20
C ASP A 184 -8.05 11.25 24.79
N ASN A 185 -6.99 11.06 25.57
CA ASN A 185 -6.63 9.84 26.28
C ASN A 185 -7.62 9.42 27.40
N GLY A 186 -8.87 9.88 27.36
CA GLY A 186 -9.90 9.63 28.36
C GLY A 186 -9.94 10.65 29.50
N GLU A 187 -9.11 11.71 29.47
CA GLU A 187 -9.18 12.77 30.50
C GLU A 187 -10.37 13.73 30.24
N GLY A 188 -10.73 13.98 28.99
CA GLY A 188 -11.85 14.81 28.61
C GLY A 188 -13.17 14.04 28.57
N ASP A 189 -13.22 12.98 27.79
CA ASP A 189 -14.30 12.00 27.76
C ASP A 189 -13.73 10.59 28.01
N SER A 190 -14.16 9.95 29.08
CA SER A 190 -13.66 8.64 29.47
C SER A 190 -13.91 7.52 28.45
N ASN A 191 -14.71 7.76 27.42
CA ASN A 191 -14.97 6.82 26.36
C ASN A 191 -13.90 6.87 25.24
N ASN A 192 -13.15 7.99 25.14
CA ASN A 192 -12.19 8.15 24.05
C ASN A 192 -10.87 7.40 24.27
N GLY A 193 -10.36 7.37 25.50
CA GLY A 193 -9.04 6.78 25.76
C GLY A 193 -9.04 5.25 25.78
N ALA A 194 -7.84 4.67 25.88
CA ALA A 194 -7.59 3.22 25.87
C ALA A 194 -8.42 2.39 26.86
N GLU A 195 -8.73 2.93 28.03
CA GLU A 195 -9.55 2.28 29.08
C GLU A 195 -11.06 2.57 28.92
N GLY A 196 -11.47 3.26 27.83
CA GLY A 196 -12.86 3.54 27.52
C GLY A 196 -13.63 2.29 27.13
N ASP A 197 -14.97 2.37 27.23
CA ASP A 197 -15.91 1.30 26.89
C ASP A 197 -17.22 1.98 26.42
N PRO A 198 -17.25 2.49 25.16
CA PRO A 198 -18.35 3.30 24.67
C PRO A 198 -19.68 2.56 24.55
N ASP A 199 -19.68 1.28 24.14
CA ASP A 199 -20.86 0.46 23.98
C ASP A 199 -21.30 -0.30 25.25
N GLN A 200 -20.43 -0.30 26.30
CA GLN A 200 -20.66 -0.85 27.62
C GLN A 200 -20.85 -2.37 27.66
N ASP A 201 -20.17 -3.07 26.78
CA ASP A 201 -20.17 -4.54 26.78
C ASP A 201 -19.13 -5.12 27.77
N GLY A 202 -18.18 -4.31 28.25
CA GLY A 202 -17.16 -4.66 29.24
C GLY A 202 -15.79 -4.99 28.62
N VAL A 203 -15.61 -4.78 27.30
CA VAL A 203 -14.31 -4.75 26.62
C VAL A 203 -13.85 -3.30 26.55
N THR A 204 -12.58 -3.04 26.77
CA THR A 204 -12.03 -1.68 26.66
C THR A 204 -11.56 -1.40 25.25
N ASN A 205 -11.48 -0.12 24.87
CA ASN A 205 -11.01 0.28 23.54
C ASN A 205 -9.67 -0.37 23.17
N ILE A 206 -8.74 -0.47 24.09
CA ILE A 206 -7.43 -1.11 23.84
C ILE A 206 -7.57 -2.62 23.62
N ASP A 207 -8.44 -3.29 24.39
CA ASP A 207 -8.72 -4.71 24.21
C ASP A 207 -9.43 -4.95 22.87
N GLU A 208 -10.30 -4.05 22.44
CA GLU A 208 -11.00 -4.12 21.14
C GLU A 208 -10.05 -3.87 19.98
N PHE A 209 -9.15 -2.89 20.10
CA PHE A 209 -8.08 -2.70 19.13
C PHE A 209 -7.23 -3.96 18.94
N GLU A 210 -6.84 -4.62 20.05
CA GLU A 210 -6.07 -5.87 20.00
C GLU A 210 -6.89 -7.05 19.46
N ASN A 211 -8.19 -7.06 19.72
CA ASN A 211 -9.12 -8.12 19.31
C ASN A 211 -9.62 -7.94 17.88
N GLY A 212 -9.65 -6.70 17.37
CA GLY A 212 -10.20 -6.35 16.08
C GLY A 212 -11.72 -6.26 16.10
N THR A 213 -12.31 -5.92 17.25
CA THR A 213 -13.73 -5.64 17.45
C THR A 213 -14.05 -4.14 17.34
N ASP A 214 -15.33 -3.77 17.29
CA ASP A 214 -15.81 -2.39 17.11
C ASP A 214 -16.26 -1.80 18.46
N PRO A 215 -15.58 -0.80 19.04
CA PRO A 215 -15.88 -0.24 20.35
C PRO A 215 -17.24 0.48 20.44
N GLN A 216 -17.96 0.57 19.33
CA GLN A 216 -19.29 1.15 19.28
C GLN A 216 -20.41 0.09 19.14
N ASP A 217 -20.05 -1.21 19.00
CA ASP A 217 -21.01 -2.30 18.78
C ASP A 217 -20.71 -3.52 19.66
N VAL A 218 -21.56 -3.81 20.60
CA VAL A 218 -21.47 -4.89 21.60
C VAL A 218 -21.33 -6.32 21.04
N ASP A 219 -21.55 -6.51 19.72
CA ASP A 219 -21.53 -7.78 18.98
C ASP A 219 -21.09 -7.50 17.54
N THR A 220 -19.76 -7.27 17.35
CA THR A 220 -19.14 -6.79 16.10
C THR A 220 -19.52 -7.61 14.86
N ASP A 221 -19.65 -8.95 14.99
CA ASP A 221 -19.96 -9.82 13.85
C ASP A 221 -21.42 -10.25 13.76
N ASN A 222 -22.27 -9.80 14.70
CA ASN A 222 -23.71 -10.02 14.75
C ASN A 222 -24.11 -11.49 14.80
N ASP A 223 -23.39 -12.30 15.59
CA ASP A 223 -23.68 -13.73 15.76
C ASP A 223 -24.49 -14.05 17.04
N ASP A 224 -24.98 -13.03 17.77
CA ASP A 224 -25.69 -13.08 19.04
C ASP A 224 -24.78 -13.40 20.28
N LEU A 225 -23.47 -13.28 20.15
CA LEU A 225 -22.51 -13.29 21.25
C LEU A 225 -21.86 -11.92 21.34
N ASN A 226 -21.80 -11.34 22.52
CA ASN A 226 -21.10 -10.07 22.71
C ASN A 226 -19.60 -10.28 22.68
N ASP A 227 -18.85 -9.26 22.28
CA ASP A 227 -17.38 -9.29 22.13
C ASP A 227 -16.66 -9.72 23.40
N ASN A 228 -17.21 -9.36 24.59
CA ASN A 228 -16.66 -9.75 25.89
C ASN A 228 -16.76 -11.27 26.22
N VAL A 229 -17.53 -12.03 25.47
CA VAL A 229 -17.65 -13.50 25.63
C VAL A 229 -16.98 -14.26 24.49
N GLU A 230 -16.58 -13.58 23.44
CA GLU A 230 -15.79 -14.13 22.36
C GLU A 230 -14.35 -14.35 22.77
N THR A 231 -13.81 -15.52 22.53
CA THR A 231 -12.38 -15.75 22.75
C THR A 231 -11.61 -15.36 21.51
N ASN A 232 -10.67 -14.44 21.68
CA ASN A 232 -9.80 -13.88 20.65
C ASN A 232 -8.87 -14.89 19.96
N THR A 233 -9.37 -16.03 19.52
CA THR A 233 -8.59 -17.08 18.85
C THR A 233 -8.93 -17.26 17.37
N GLY A 234 -9.84 -16.44 16.82
CA GLY A 234 -10.30 -16.58 15.44
C GLY A 234 -10.91 -17.96 15.14
N VAL A 235 -11.35 -18.66 16.16
CA VAL A 235 -12.02 -19.96 16.06
C VAL A 235 -13.43 -19.80 16.63
N PHE A 236 -14.39 -19.54 15.74
CA PHE A 236 -15.79 -19.61 16.12
C PHE A 236 -16.12 -21.02 16.60
N VAL A 237 -16.46 -21.15 17.87
CA VAL A 237 -17.05 -22.39 18.39
C VAL A 237 -18.56 -22.21 18.30
N SER A 238 -19.13 -22.55 17.16
CA SER A 238 -20.58 -22.61 16.99
C SER A 238 -21.16 -23.48 18.10
N ALA A 239 -22.05 -22.89 18.92
CA ALA A 239 -22.83 -23.63 19.87
C ALA A 239 -23.73 -24.63 19.12
N THR A 240 -23.57 -25.92 19.39
CA THR A 240 -24.37 -27.02 18.82
C THR A 240 -25.70 -27.17 19.57
#